data_40814b5556a1b2b5edeb8ce215dfcdb3
#
_entry.id   40814b5556a1b2b5edeb8ce215dfcdb3
#
_cell.length_a   1.000
_cell.length_b   1.000
_cell.length_c   1.000
_cell.angle_alpha   90.00
_cell.angle_beta   90.00
_cell.angle_gamma   90.00
#
_symmetry.space_group_name_H-M   'P 1'
#
loop_
_entity.id
_entity.type
_entity.pdbx_description
1 polymer ?
#
loop_
_entity_poly.entity_id
_entity_poly.type
_entity_poly.pdbx_seq_one_letter_code
_entity_poly.pdbx_strand_id
1 'polypeptide(L)'
;MSESKNTFGKKHLPTLSIATLMLMTFGNLGTSMAFSLQSANMGRIFQTLGADPTKLGFFFILPPLAGMVVQPLVGYFSDRTWIPKIGRRLPYLILGSIVAIIVMTLLPNAGSFGFKASTALWFGAVAILFMDLSSNMSMQPFKMMISDMVNDSQKDMAWSWQTIWGNIGGVIANLFPFFFTAIGVANVAAQGQLPSSVKWSFYLGAIILAISAAFTIWKVDEYEPSKYAEYHGLTETTEKTNVVEIIKNAPKVFWTLGIVQFFCWAGFQYLWTYGTGTVADNIWHTTNASSGAFQAAGNWFGVLSSIETIAAIIWGLVISRLSNKTRKPAYTLGLFLGAVGFFMLSTTGSKTVSALSFVLLGIAWVTMNAIPFTILTNALDGMHDGTYMGLFNTWICLPQIIASIMSFALYPLLGNQMPHMIMISAVLFIIGGLSVWFIKETSVEHGDSVR
;
A
#
# COMPACT_ATOMS: atom_id res chain seq x y z
N MET A 1 15.25 28.28 48.36
CA MET A 1 16.00 27.23 47.64
C MET A 1 15.27 26.99 46.35
N SER A 2 15.77 27.52 45.26
CA SER A 2 15.12 27.39 43.94
C SER A 2 15.57 26.06 43.34
N GLU A 3 14.60 25.16 43.09
CA GLU A 3 14.84 23.97 42.30
C GLU A 3 15.17 24.40 40.87
N SER A 4 16.38 24.17 40.45
CA SER A 4 16.84 24.33 39.09
C SER A 4 16.14 23.27 38.26
N LYS A 5 15.09 23.65 37.49
CA LYS A 5 14.57 22.85 36.40
C LYS A 5 15.67 22.70 35.36
N ASN A 6 16.34 21.55 35.34
CA ASN A 6 17.21 21.15 34.24
C ASN A 6 16.35 20.99 33.00
N THR A 7 16.12 22.08 32.29
CA THR A 7 15.69 22.05 30.90
C THR A 7 16.88 21.59 30.06
N PHE A 8 17.02 20.29 29.81
CA PHE A 8 17.88 19.81 28.75
C PHE A 8 17.40 20.44 27.45
N GLY A 9 18.14 21.41 26.93
CA GLY A 9 17.84 22.02 25.65
C GLY A 9 17.78 20.92 24.60
N LYS A 10 16.64 20.82 23.89
CA LYS A 10 16.43 19.88 22.80
C LYS A 10 17.59 20.02 21.80
N LYS A 11 18.50 19.04 21.77
CA LYS A 11 19.56 19.01 20.75
C LYS A 11 18.93 18.71 19.40
N HIS A 12 19.33 19.47 18.38
CA HIS A 12 18.91 19.21 17.02
C HIS A 12 19.57 17.94 16.48
N LEU A 13 18.79 17.10 15.79
CA LEU A 13 19.33 15.95 15.06
C LEU A 13 20.39 16.42 14.05
N PRO A 14 21.50 15.71 13.91
CA PRO A 14 22.54 16.06 12.96
C PRO A 14 22.02 15.96 11.51
N THR A 15 22.57 16.79 10.65
CA THR A 15 22.28 16.71 9.21
C THR A 15 22.97 15.48 8.63
N LEU A 16 22.22 14.67 7.88
CA LEU A 16 22.71 13.48 7.19
C LEU A 16 23.15 13.84 5.76
N SER A 17 24.13 13.12 5.23
CA SER A 17 24.49 13.24 3.82
C SER A 17 23.34 12.73 2.92
N ILE A 18 23.23 13.26 1.70
CA ILE A 18 22.23 12.79 0.71
C ILE A 18 22.41 11.29 0.46
N ALA A 19 23.64 10.80 0.36
CA ALA A 19 23.91 9.38 0.20
C ALA A 19 23.38 8.54 1.38
N THR A 20 23.49 9.05 2.61
CA THR A 20 22.93 8.37 3.78
C THR A 20 21.40 8.34 3.73
N LEU A 21 20.75 9.44 3.36
CA LEU A 21 19.29 9.49 3.20
C LEU A 21 18.80 8.53 2.10
N MET A 22 19.51 8.46 0.98
CA MET A 22 19.19 7.51 -0.09
C MET A 22 19.34 6.06 0.38
N LEU A 23 20.42 5.71 1.05
CA LEU A 23 20.72 4.34 1.46
C LEU A 23 19.85 3.87 2.63
N MET A 24 19.51 4.74 3.58
CA MET A 24 18.61 4.38 4.68
C MET A 24 17.20 4.08 4.20
N THR A 25 16.77 4.68 3.08
CA THR A 25 15.44 4.44 2.48
C THR A 25 15.46 3.42 1.34
N PHE A 26 16.64 2.96 0.91
CA PHE A 26 16.81 2.09 -0.26
C PHE A 26 16.09 0.73 -0.10
N GLY A 27 16.05 0.16 1.11
CA GLY A 27 15.33 -1.09 1.37
C GLY A 27 13.83 -1.01 1.05
N ASN A 28 13.25 0.19 0.99
CA ASN A 28 11.86 0.38 0.59
C ASN A 28 11.61 -0.04 -0.88
N LEU A 29 12.63 -0.03 -1.72
CA LEU A 29 12.56 -0.58 -3.10
C LEU A 29 12.15 -2.05 -3.08
N GLY A 30 12.87 -2.89 -2.33
CA GLY A 30 12.58 -4.32 -2.25
C GLY A 30 11.27 -4.63 -1.53
N THR A 31 10.95 -3.91 -0.45
CA THR A 31 9.69 -4.08 0.29
C THR A 31 8.48 -3.71 -0.58
N SER A 32 8.56 -2.59 -1.31
CA SER A 32 7.50 -2.18 -2.24
C SER A 32 7.40 -3.12 -3.44
N MET A 33 8.52 -3.68 -3.91
CA MET A 33 8.53 -4.70 -4.96
C MET A 33 7.80 -5.97 -4.51
N ALA A 34 8.07 -6.46 -3.29
CA ALA A 34 7.39 -7.61 -2.72
C ALA A 34 5.87 -7.39 -2.64
N PHE A 35 5.46 -6.23 -2.14
CA PHE A 35 4.06 -5.84 -2.05
C PHE A 35 3.39 -5.73 -3.44
N SER A 36 4.06 -5.13 -4.42
CA SER A 36 3.53 -4.96 -5.78
C SER A 36 3.41 -6.29 -6.54
N LEU A 37 4.41 -7.19 -6.41
CA LEU A 37 4.33 -8.55 -6.99
C LEU A 37 3.13 -9.30 -6.46
N GLN A 38 2.88 -9.23 -5.16
CA GLN A 38 1.72 -9.84 -4.54
C GLN A 38 0.43 -9.21 -5.06
N SER A 39 0.28 -7.90 -4.93
CA SER A 39 -0.97 -7.20 -5.26
C SER A 39 -1.38 -7.37 -6.72
N ALA A 40 -0.43 -7.25 -7.66
CA ALA A 40 -0.70 -7.42 -9.09
C ALA A 40 -0.97 -8.88 -9.49
N ASN A 41 -0.44 -9.86 -8.76
CA ASN A 41 -0.59 -11.27 -9.13
C ASN A 41 -1.55 -12.05 -8.21
N MET A 42 -2.03 -11.49 -7.12
CA MET A 42 -2.85 -12.22 -6.14
C MET A 42 -4.11 -12.80 -6.77
N GLY A 43 -4.87 -12.01 -7.55
CA GLY A 43 -6.04 -12.49 -8.27
C GLY A 43 -5.70 -13.60 -9.27
N ARG A 44 -4.60 -13.45 -10.01
CA ARG A 44 -4.06 -14.47 -10.92
C ARG A 44 -3.68 -15.75 -10.18
N ILE A 45 -2.95 -15.63 -9.06
CA ILE A 45 -2.49 -16.77 -8.26
C ILE A 45 -3.67 -17.58 -7.75
N PHE A 46 -4.63 -16.96 -7.08
CA PHE A 46 -5.77 -17.68 -6.52
C PHE A 46 -6.64 -18.34 -7.60
N GLN A 47 -6.92 -17.64 -8.69
CA GLN A 47 -7.70 -18.22 -9.79
C GLN A 47 -6.95 -19.38 -10.45
N THR A 48 -5.63 -19.29 -10.64
CA THR A 48 -4.82 -20.39 -11.20
C THR A 48 -4.74 -21.59 -10.26
N LEU A 49 -4.72 -21.37 -8.94
CA LEU A 49 -4.77 -22.45 -7.94
C LEU A 49 -6.17 -23.09 -7.82
N GLY A 50 -7.17 -22.56 -8.52
CA GLY A 50 -8.52 -23.11 -8.56
C GLY A 50 -9.49 -22.49 -7.56
N ALA A 51 -9.24 -21.25 -7.11
CA ALA A 51 -10.21 -20.52 -6.30
C ALA A 51 -11.50 -20.28 -7.07
N ASP A 52 -12.63 -20.58 -6.45
CA ASP A 52 -13.93 -20.25 -6.96
C ASP A 52 -14.08 -18.71 -7.04
N PRO A 53 -14.41 -18.14 -8.21
CA PRO A 53 -14.59 -16.69 -8.36
C PRO A 53 -15.59 -16.08 -7.37
N THR A 54 -16.62 -16.83 -6.96
CA THR A 54 -17.61 -16.40 -5.96
C THR A 54 -17.01 -16.22 -4.57
N LYS A 55 -15.86 -16.85 -4.29
CA LYS A 55 -15.17 -16.86 -2.99
C LYS A 55 -13.86 -16.07 -3.00
N LEU A 56 -13.49 -15.43 -4.11
CA LEU A 56 -12.24 -14.65 -4.20
C LEU A 56 -12.15 -13.57 -3.10
N GLY A 57 -13.26 -12.91 -2.79
CA GLY A 57 -13.31 -11.90 -1.73
C GLY A 57 -12.77 -12.37 -0.38
N PHE A 58 -12.91 -13.68 -0.06
CA PHE A 58 -12.38 -14.24 1.18
C PHE A 58 -10.85 -14.05 1.29
N PHE A 59 -10.13 -14.35 0.23
CA PHE A 59 -8.67 -14.24 0.21
C PHE A 59 -8.24 -12.77 0.27
N PHE A 60 -9.02 -11.87 -0.30
CA PHE A 60 -8.74 -10.44 -0.33
C PHE A 60 -9.14 -9.67 0.95
N ILE A 61 -9.70 -10.34 1.96
CA ILE A 61 -9.84 -9.80 3.32
C ILE A 61 -8.48 -9.81 4.05
N LEU A 62 -7.59 -10.77 3.74
CA LEU A 62 -6.36 -11.00 4.50
C LEU A 62 -5.38 -9.80 4.48
N PRO A 63 -5.09 -9.16 3.32
CA PRO A 63 -4.18 -8.01 3.27
C PRO A 63 -4.60 -6.82 4.15
N PRO A 64 -5.81 -6.27 4.02
CA PRO A 64 -6.20 -5.14 4.85
C PRO A 64 -6.32 -5.51 6.34
N LEU A 65 -6.69 -6.74 6.66
CA LEU A 65 -6.72 -7.22 8.04
C LEU A 65 -5.30 -7.27 8.64
N ALA A 66 -4.34 -7.80 7.89
CA ALA A 66 -2.94 -7.81 8.28
C ALA A 66 -2.39 -6.39 8.50
N GLY A 67 -2.65 -5.47 7.57
CA GLY A 67 -2.22 -4.08 7.68
C GLY A 67 -2.81 -3.36 8.90
N MET A 68 -4.08 -3.60 9.19
CA MET A 68 -4.76 -2.99 10.33
C MET A 68 -4.20 -3.45 11.68
N VAL A 69 -3.72 -4.70 11.77
CA VAL A 69 -3.22 -5.29 13.02
C VAL A 69 -1.71 -5.12 13.17
N VAL A 70 -0.93 -5.39 12.11
CA VAL A 70 0.54 -5.46 12.22
C VAL A 70 1.17 -4.10 12.41
N GLN A 71 0.73 -3.07 11.70
CA GLN A 71 1.38 -1.76 11.77
C GLN A 71 1.36 -1.16 13.19
N PRO A 72 0.22 -1.14 13.93
CA PRO A 72 0.21 -0.68 15.32
C PRO A 72 1.05 -1.55 16.25
N LEU A 73 1.02 -2.89 16.05
CA LEU A 73 1.81 -3.82 16.88
C LEU A 73 3.31 -3.61 16.69
N VAL A 74 3.77 -3.49 15.45
CA VAL A 74 5.20 -3.22 15.16
C VAL A 74 5.61 -1.86 15.73
N GLY A 75 4.76 -0.85 15.62
CA GLY A 75 4.98 0.45 16.27
C GLY A 75 5.19 0.28 17.77
N TYR A 76 4.22 -0.32 18.45
CA TYR A 76 4.23 -0.52 19.90
C TYR A 76 5.43 -1.32 20.40
N PHE A 77 5.73 -2.45 19.74
CA PHE A 77 6.84 -3.30 20.16
C PHE A 77 8.21 -2.69 19.82
N SER A 78 8.35 -2.07 18.65
CA SER A 78 9.62 -1.46 18.25
C SER A 78 10.01 -0.27 19.14
N ASP A 79 9.05 0.45 19.71
CA ASP A 79 9.32 1.52 20.68
C ASP A 79 9.93 0.98 22.00
N ARG A 80 9.70 -0.29 22.31
CA ARG A 80 10.16 -0.96 23.54
C ARG A 80 11.33 -1.91 23.33
N THR A 81 11.69 -2.16 22.09
CA THR A 81 12.81 -3.05 21.74
C THR A 81 14.09 -2.24 21.60
N TRP A 82 15.17 -2.76 22.15
CA TRP A 82 16.53 -2.30 21.87
C TRP A 82 17.46 -3.49 21.84
N ILE A 83 18.05 -3.76 20.70
CA ILE A 83 19.08 -4.81 20.54
C ILE A 83 20.41 -4.12 20.30
N PRO A 84 21.41 -4.27 21.19
CA PRO A 84 22.73 -3.66 21.01
C PRO A 84 23.30 -3.97 19.62
N LYS A 85 23.87 -2.97 18.95
CA LYS A 85 24.43 -3.01 17.59
C LYS A 85 23.43 -3.16 16.45
N ILE A 86 22.18 -3.52 16.69
CA ILE A 86 21.16 -3.60 15.63
C ILE A 86 20.25 -2.37 15.69
N GLY A 87 19.78 -2.02 16.88
CA GLY A 87 18.85 -0.91 17.05
C GLY A 87 17.48 -1.36 17.56
N ARG A 88 16.47 -0.53 17.37
CA ARG A 88 15.09 -0.80 17.77
C ARG A 88 14.14 -1.02 16.59
N ARG A 89 14.39 -0.42 15.44
CA ARG A 89 13.57 -0.53 14.22
C ARG A 89 14.07 -1.62 13.28
N LEU A 90 15.38 -1.72 13.12
CA LEU A 90 16.02 -2.70 12.24
C LEU A 90 15.69 -4.17 12.54
N PRO A 91 15.51 -4.63 13.80
CA PRO A 91 15.10 -6.02 14.06
C PRO A 91 13.79 -6.41 13.35
N TYR A 92 12.82 -5.47 13.28
CA TYR A 92 11.54 -5.72 12.59
C TYR A 92 11.67 -5.70 11.08
N LEU A 93 12.56 -4.85 10.54
CA LEU A 93 12.91 -4.87 9.12
C LEU A 93 13.56 -6.19 8.74
N ILE A 94 14.51 -6.67 9.54
CA ILE A 94 15.22 -7.94 9.31
C ILE A 94 14.22 -9.11 9.33
N LEU A 95 13.43 -9.22 10.39
CA LEU A 95 12.46 -10.31 10.54
C LEU A 95 11.43 -10.31 9.42
N GLY A 96 10.84 -9.14 9.13
CA GLY A 96 9.87 -8.99 8.05
C GLY A 96 10.48 -9.32 6.68
N SER A 97 11.69 -8.84 6.40
CA SER A 97 12.36 -9.16 5.12
C SER A 97 12.68 -10.63 4.98
N ILE A 98 13.15 -11.32 6.03
CA ILE A 98 13.42 -12.77 6.01
C ILE A 98 12.14 -13.55 5.72
N VAL A 99 11.05 -13.24 6.43
CA VAL A 99 9.76 -13.91 6.21
C VAL A 99 9.24 -13.66 4.82
N ALA A 100 9.31 -12.41 4.33
CA ALA A 100 8.90 -12.08 2.97
C ALA A 100 9.70 -12.84 1.90
N ILE A 101 11.02 -12.95 2.05
CA ILE A 101 11.89 -13.71 1.13
C ILE A 101 11.50 -15.19 1.10
N ILE A 102 11.26 -15.80 2.25
CA ILE A 102 10.82 -17.19 2.35
C ILE A 102 9.48 -17.36 1.64
N VAL A 103 8.52 -16.50 1.92
CA VAL A 103 7.19 -16.57 1.30
C VAL A 103 7.23 -16.32 -0.20
N MET A 104 8.04 -15.36 -0.66
CA MET A 104 8.23 -15.11 -2.09
C MET A 104 8.82 -16.31 -2.84
N THR A 105 9.57 -17.18 -2.16
CA THR A 105 10.06 -18.43 -2.76
C THR A 105 9.03 -19.57 -2.70
N LEU A 106 8.22 -19.63 -1.68
CA LEU A 106 7.25 -20.71 -1.46
C LEU A 106 5.93 -20.49 -2.20
N LEU A 107 5.37 -19.27 -2.14
CA LEU A 107 4.06 -18.94 -2.70
C LEU A 107 3.91 -19.31 -4.18
N PRO A 108 4.84 -18.94 -5.09
CA PRO A 108 4.67 -19.27 -6.50
C PRO A 108 4.80 -20.79 -6.81
N ASN A 109 5.21 -21.58 -5.84
CA ASN A 109 5.32 -23.04 -5.93
C ASN A 109 4.13 -23.79 -5.29
N ALA A 110 3.13 -23.09 -4.76
CA ALA A 110 2.00 -23.69 -4.05
C ALA A 110 1.33 -24.84 -4.83
N GLY A 111 1.14 -24.71 -6.13
CA GLY A 111 0.60 -25.74 -6.99
C GLY A 111 1.60 -26.82 -7.44
N SER A 112 2.89 -26.67 -7.12
CA SER A 112 3.96 -27.58 -7.60
C SER A 112 4.43 -28.57 -6.52
N PHE A 113 3.94 -28.46 -5.27
CA PHE A 113 4.31 -29.35 -4.17
C PHE A 113 3.59 -30.71 -4.17
N GLY A 114 2.78 -31.00 -5.19
CA GLY A 114 2.00 -32.24 -5.24
C GLY A 114 0.78 -32.26 -4.32
N PHE A 115 0.39 -31.12 -3.78
CA PHE A 115 -0.81 -31.00 -2.95
C PHE A 115 -2.09 -31.19 -3.78
N LYS A 116 -3.16 -31.64 -3.12
CA LYS A 116 -4.52 -31.55 -3.69
C LYS A 116 -4.87 -30.08 -3.90
N ALA A 117 -5.73 -29.77 -4.89
CA ALA A 117 -6.09 -28.39 -5.25
C ALA A 117 -6.55 -27.54 -4.03
N SER A 118 -7.38 -28.12 -3.16
CA SER A 118 -7.83 -27.44 -1.95
C SER A 118 -6.69 -27.12 -0.99
N THR A 119 -5.73 -28.04 -0.81
CA THR A 119 -4.55 -27.84 0.06
C THR A 119 -3.60 -26.80 -0.54
N ALA A 120 -3.39 -26.82 -1.86
CA ALA A 120 -2.58 -25.83 -2.55
C ALA A 120 -3.18 -24.43 -2.42
N LEU A 121 -4.51 -24.29 -2.51
CA LEU A 121 -5.22 -23.05 -2.33
C LEU A 121 -5.08 -22.48 -0.91
N TRP A 122 -5.28 -23.32 0.12
CA TRP A 122 -5.08 -22.92 1.51
C TRP A 122 -3.62 -22.58 1.83
N PHE A 123 -2.68 -23.34 1.28
CA PHE A 123 -1.26 -23.01 1.38
C PHE A 123 -0.96 -21.63 0.78
N GLY A 124 -1.52 -21.33 -0.41
CA GLY A 124 -1.43 -20.01 -1.04
C GLY A 124 -2.02 -18.91 -0.17
N ALA A 125 -3.19 -19.16 0.45
CA ALA A 125 -3.84 -18.20 1.34
C ALA A 125 -3.00 -17.88 2.59
N VAL A 126 -2.45 -18.92 3.23
CA VAL A 126 -1.57 -18.75 4.40
C VAL A 126 -0.26 -18.05 3.98
N ALA A 127 0.32 -18.42 2.85
CA ALA A 127 1.51 -17.76 2.32
C ALA A 127 1.26 -16.27 2.05
N ILE A 128 0.13 -15.90 1.45
CA ILE A 128 -0.24 -14.50 1.22
C ILE A 128 -0.45 -13.76 2.56
N LEU A 129 -1.10 -14.37 3.52
CA LEU A 129 -1.21 -13.77 4.86
C LEU A 129 0.16 -13.46 5.46
N PHE A 130 1.10 -14.40 5.42
CA PHE A 130 2.47 -14.16 5.88
C PHE A 130 3.20 -13.11 5.04
N MET A 131 2.93 -13.05 3.75
CA MET A 131 3.46 -12.00 2.87
C MET A 131 2.99 -10.61 3.31
N ASP A 132 1.70 -10.46 3.60
CA ASP A 132 1.13 -9.20 4.07
C ASP A 132 1.65 -8.81 5.46
N LEU A 133 1.68 -9.77 6.39
CA LEU A 133 2.25 -9.56 7.73
C LEU A 133 3.70 -9.09 7.64
N SER A 134 4.51 -9.76 6.84
CA SER A 134 5.94 -9.46 6.69
C SER A 134 6.20 -8.16 5.95
N SER A 135 5.43 -7.85 4.90
CA SER A 135 5.54 -6.61 4.16
C SER A 135 5.17 -5.41 5.03
N ASN A 136 4.06 -5.48 5.76
CA ASN A 136 3.67 -4.43 6.70
C ASN A 136 4.68 -4.27 7.84
N MET A 137 5.24 -5.38 8.33
CA MET A 137 6.30 -5.37 9.36
C MET A 137 7.57 -4.70 8.84
N SER A 138 7.96 -4.92 7.58
CA SER A 138 9.15 -4.31 6.97
C SER A 138 8.94 -2.83 6.60
N MET A 139 7.74 -2.44 6.19
CA MET A 139 7.45 -1.06 5.77
C MET A 139 7.44 -0.07 6.93
N GLN A 140 7.02 -0.49 8.11
CA GLN A 140 6.86 0.39 9.25
C GLN A 140 8.20 0.97 9.77
N PRO A 141 9.30 0.19 9.89
CA PRO A 141 10.61 0.71 10.26
C PRO A 141 11.08 1.89 9.40
N PHE A 142 10.86 1.87 8.08
CA PHE A 142 11.27 2.97 7.20
C PHE A 142 10.61 4.30 7.58
N LYS A 143 9.30 4.28 7.86
CA LYS A 143 8.57 5.47 8.29
C LYS A 143 9.11 5.99 9.63
N MET A 144 9.36 5.07 10.56
CA MET A 144 9.84 5.41 11.90
C MET A 144 11.29 5.90 11.88
N MET A 145 12.19 5.28 11.11
CA MET A 145 13.59 5.73 11.00
C MET A 145 13.69 7.16 10.46
N ILE A 146 12.85 7.55 9.48
CA ILE A 146 12.81 8.93 9.01
C ILE A 146 12.39 9.87 10.15
N SER A 147 11.38 9.51 10.91
CA SER A 147 10.91 10.31 12.04
C SER A 147 11.96 10.40 13.15
N ASP A 148 12.65 9.29 13.45
CA ASP A 148 13.55 9.13 14.60
C ASP A 148 14.96 9.69 14.35
N MET A 149 15.45 9.67 13.11
CA MET A 149 16.86 9.90 12.78
C MET A 149 17.11 11.10 11.87
N VAL A 150 16.12 11.56 11.14
CA VAL A 150 16.30 12.62 10.13
C VAL A 150 15.95 13.98 10.72
N ASN A 151 16.86 14.94 10.53
CA ASN A 151 16.65 16.34 10.91
C ASN A 151 15.41 16.91 10.21
N ASP A 152 14.63 17.74 10.90
CA ASP A 152 13.39 18.31 10.39
C ASP A 152 13.56 19.00 9.02
N SER A 153 14.69 19.68 8.80
CA SER A 153 15.02 20.33 7.53
C SER A 153 15.25 19.35 6.35
N GLN A 154 15.45 18.06 6.63
CA GLN A 154 15.74 17.02 5.63
C GLN A 154 14.63 15.97 5.50
N LYS A 155 13.59 16.02 6.34
CA LYS A 155 12.51 15.04 6.33
C LYS A 155 11.84 14.93 4.97
N ASP A 156 11.53 16.06 4.34
CA ASP A 156 10.90 16.07 3.01
C ASP A 156 11.75 15.36 1.96
N MET A 157 13.07 15.54 2.02
CA MET A 157 14.02 14.85 1.14
C MET A 157 14.04 13.34 1.41
N ALA A 158 14.04 12.92 2.68
CA ALA A 158 14.02 11.50 3.05
C ALA A 158 12.71 10.81 2.62
N TRP A 159 11.57 11.45 2.83
CA TRP A 159 10.26 10.96 2.34
C TRP A 159 10.20 10.88 0.82
N SER A 160 10.80 11.86 0.13
CA SER A 160 10.91 11.84 -1.33
C SER A 160 11.72 10.64 -1.81
N TRP A 161 12.90 10.37 -1.24
CA TRP A 161 13.70 9.20 -1.59
C TRP A 161 12.98 7.88 -1.29
N GLN A 162 12.30 7.78 -0.15
CA GLN A 162 11.50 6.59 0.17
C GLN A 162 10.41 6.35 -0.89
N THR A 163 9.71 7.39 -1.30
CA THR A 163 8.66 7.32 -2.32
C THR A 163 9.24 6.94 -3.69
N ILE A 164 10.37 7.53 -4.08
CA ILE A 164 11.06 7.21 -5.34
C ILE A 164 11.44 5.73 -5.38
N TRP A 165 12.09 5.22 -4.33
CA TRP A 165 12.47 3.80 -4.25
C TRP A 165 11.25 2.89 -4.29
N GLY A 166 10.19 3.24 -3.57
CA GLY A 166 8.94 2.47 -3.56
C GLY A 166 8.30 2.39 -4.94
N ASN A 167 8.20 3.51 -5.64
CA ASN A 167 7.60 3.57 -6.98
C ASN A 167 8.45 2.83 -8.02
N ILE A 168 9.78 2.98 -7.98
CA ILE A 168 10.69 2.22 -8.86
C ILE A 168 10.50 0.72 -8.63
N GLY A 169 10.49 0.28 -7.37
CA GLY A 169 10.26 -1.12 -7.01
C GLY A 169 8.93 -1.63 -7.53
N GLY A 170 7.86 -0.87 -7.35
CA GLY A 170 6.51 -1.22 -7.81
C GLY A 170 6.41 -1.37 -9.32
N VAL A 171 6.90 -0.39 -10.08
CA VAL A 171 6.87 -0.42 -11.56
C VAL A 171 7.65 -1.62 -12.10
N ILE A 172 8.87 -1.83 -11.61
CA ILE A 172 9.73 -2.94 -12.04
C ILE A 172 9.08 -4.29 -11.70
N ALA A 173 8.55 -4.44 -10.49
CA ALA A 173 7.90 -5.65 -10.02
C ALA A 173 6.71 -6.05 -10.91
N ASN A 174 5.85 -5.08 -11.20
CA ASN A 174 4.65 -5.30 -12.01
C ASN A 174 4.99 -5.71 -13.46
N LEU A 175 6.14 -5.27 -13.98
CA LEU A 175 6.60 -5.61 -15.33
C LEU A 175 7.32 -6.97 -15.40
N PHE A 176 7.77 -7.55 -14.29
CA PHE A 176 8.57 -8.79 -14.31
C PHE A 176 7.92 -9.96 -15.04
N PRO A 177 6.64 -10.34 -14.82
CA PRO A 177 6.06 -11.47 -15.53
C PRO A 177 6.02 -11.24 -17.06
N PHE A 178 5.75 -10.00 -17.47
CA PHE A 178 5.80 -9.62 -18.89
C PHE A 178 7.23 -9.69 -19.44
N PHE A 179 8.21 -9.12 -18.74
CA PHE A 179 9.62 -9.14 -19.12
C PHE A 179 10.14 -10.57 -19.27
N PHE A 180 9.93 -11.44 -18.28
CA PHE A 180 10.36 -12.83 -18.37
C PHE A 180 9.72 -13.57 -19.54
N THR A 181 8.46 -13.30 -19.84
CA THR A 181 7.80 -13.87 -21.02
C THR A 181 8.42 -13.36 -22.31
N ALA A 182 8.76 -12.07 -22.38
CA ALA A 182 9.38 -11.46 -23.57
C ALA A 182 10.76 -12.04 -23.89
N ILE A 183 11.51 -12.46 -22.86
CA ILE A 183 12.83 -13.12 -23.06
C ILE A 183 12.71 -14.64 -23.20
N GLY A 184 11.51 -15.19 -23.38
CA GLY A 184 11.28 -16.60 -23.69
C GLY A 184 11.00 -17.53 -22.51
N VAL A 185 10.82 -16.99 -21.28
CA VAL A 185 10.40 -17.80 -20.14
C VAL A 185 8.92 -18.19 -20.29
N ALA A 186 8.61 -19.48 -20.06
CA ALA A 186 7.27 -20.01 -20.25
C ALA A 186 6.22 -19.29 -19.38
N ASN A 187 5.15 -18.81 -20.04
CA ASN A 187 3.99 -18.18 -19.39
C ASN A 187 2.77 -19.11 -19.35
N VAL A 188 2.98 -20.40 -19.55
CA VAL A 188 1.96 -21.46 -19.44
C VAL A 188 2.50 -22.53 -18.50
N ALA A 189 1.62 -23.15 -17.74
CA ALA A 189 1.94 -24.24 -16.83
C ALA A 189 0.83 -25.31 -16.82
N ALA A 190 1.09 -26.43 -16.19
CA ALA A 190 0.05 -27.42 -15.93
C ALA A 190 -1.07 -26.85 -15.06
N GLN A 191 -2.25 -27.44 -15.15
CA GLN A 191 -3.43 -27.02 -14.40
C GLN A 191 -3.12 -26.94 -12.89
N GLY A 192 -3.51 -25.86 -12.27
CA GLY A 192 -3.26 -25.60 -10.85
C GLY A 192 -1.82 -25.17 -10.51
N GLN A 193 -0.97 -24.94 -11.51
CA GLN A 193 0.41 -24.47 -11.31
C GLN A 193 0.61 -23.07 -11.89
N LEU A 194 1.42 -22.27 -11.24
CA LEU A 194 1.81 -20.97 -11.74
C LEU A 194 2.89 -21.07 -12.83
N PRO A 195 2.83 -20.22 -13.87
CA PRO A 195 3.85 -20.19 -14.91
C PRO A 195 5.24 -19.82 -14.38
N SER A 196 6.26 -20.30 -15.09
CA SER A 196 7.66 -20.00 -14.75
C SER A 196 7.97 -18.50 -14.78
N SER A 197 7.32 -17.73 -15.67
CA SER A 197 7.45 -16.27 -15.70
C SER A 197 7.06 -15.60 -14.38
N VAL A 198 6.00 -16.09 -13.73
CA VAL A 198 5.57 -15.60 -12.41
C VAL A 198 6.55 -16.09 -11.33
N LYS A 199 6.95 -17.36 -11.35
CA LYS A 199 7.90 -17.92 -10.37
C LYS A 199 9.22 -17.14 -10.35
N TRP A 200 9.80 -16.89 -11.51
CA TRP A 200 11.03 -16.11 -11.63
C TRP A 200 10.87 -14.65 -11.21
N SER A 201 9.69 -14.07 -11.42
CA SER A 201 9.37 -12.72 -10.94
C SER A 201 9.46 -12.62 -9.41
N PHE A 202 8.89 -13.60 -8.72
CA PHE A 202 8.97 -13.66 -7.26
C PHE A 202 10.38 -13.96 -6.76
N TYR A 203 11.13 -14.85 -7.42
CA TYR A 203 12.52 -15.17 -7.01
C TYR A 203 13.44 -13.96 -7.19
N LEU A 204 13.35 -13.27 -8.33
CA LEU A 204 14.16 -12.07 -8.55
C LEU A 204 13.75 -10.95 -7.58
N GLY A 205 12.45 -10.79 -7.33
CA GLY A 205 11.95 -9.87 -6.31
C GLY A 205 12.50 -10.16 -4.92
N ALA A 206 12.56 -11.45 -4.53
CA ALA A 206 13.14 -11.88 -3.25
C ALA A 206 14.65 -11.56 -3.15
N ILE A 207 15.39 -11.75 -4.24
CA ILE A 207 16.82 -11.39 -4.30
C ILE A 207 17.00 -9.88 -4.14
N ILE A 208 16.21 -9.08 -4.86
CA ILE A 208 16.28 -7.62 -4.78
C ILE A 208 15.88 -7.13 -3.38
N LEU A 209 14.85 -7.72 -2.78
CA LEU A 209 14.47 -7.44 -1.39
C LEU A 209 15.63 -7.74 -0.43
N ALA A 210 16.27 -8.90 -0.56
CA ALA A 210 17.40 -9.27 0.28
C ALA A 210 18.57 -8.28 0.16
N ILE A 211 18.92 -7.91 -1.07
CA ILE A 211 20.02 -6.96 -1.35
C ILE A 211 19.67 -5.57 -0.81
N SER A 212 18.49 -5.04 -1.13
CA SER A 212 18.12 -3.68 -0.75
C SER A 212 17.93 -3.53 0.76
N ALA A 213 17.34 -4.53 1.43
CA ALA A 213 17.22 -4.55 2.89
C ALA A 213 18.60 -4.66 3.55
N ALA A 214 19.48 -5.54 3.04
CA ALA A 214 20.85 -5.68 3.55
C ALA A 214 21.65 -4.38 3.46
N PHE A 215 21.53 -3.62 2.37
CA PHE A 215 22.18 -2.31 2.23
C PHE A 215 21.67 -1.30 3.27
N THR A 216 20.36 -1.24 3.50
CA THR A 216 19.80 -0.37 4.52
C THR A 216 20.27 -0.78 5.92
N ILE A 217 20.20 -2.08 6.25
CA ILE A 217 20.62 -2.61 7.54
C ILE A 217 22.11 -2.34 7.81
N TRP A 218 22.95 -2.50 6.78
CA TRP A 218 24.38 -2.24 6.90
C TRP A 218 24.71 -0.76 7.10
N LYS A 219 23.92 0.14 6.52
CA LYS A 219 24.23 1.58 6.50
C LYS A 219 23.60 2.36 7.65
N VAL A 220 22.53 1.85 8.25
CA VAL A 220 21.80 2.55 9.31
C VAL A 220 22.34 2.15 10.67
N ASP A 221 22.86 3.14 11.39
CA ASP A 221 23.21 3.04 12.81
C ASP A 221 22.16 3.82 13.61
N GLU A 222 21.24 3.13 14.26
CA GLU A 222 20.21 3.75 15.09
C GLU A 222 20.80 4.34 16.36
N TYR A 223 20.24 5.48 16.81
CA TYR A 223 20.67 6.12 18.05
C TYR A 223 20.35 5.27 19.27
N GLU A 224 21.34 5.12 20.17
CA GLU A 224 21.14 4.52 21.48
C GLU A 224 20.02 5.23 22.25
N PRO A 225 19.27 4.53 23.13
CA PRO A 225 18.14 5.08 23.85
C PRO A 225 18.45 6.41 24.58
N SER A 226 19.65 6.55 25.14
CA SER A 226 20.10 7.77 25.82
C SER A 226 20.23 8.96 24.86
N LYS A 227 20.88 8.75 23.71
CA LYS A 227 21.03 9.77 22.65
C LYS A 227 19.69 10.10 22.01
N TYR A 228 18.84 9.08 21.81
CA TYR A 228 17.51 9.27 21.28
C TYR A 228 16.67 10.17 22.19
N ALA A 229 16.66 9.91 23.51
CA ALA A 229 15.97 10.74 24.48
C ALA A 229 16.49 12.18 24.51
N GLU A 230 17.81 12.38 24.36
CA GLU A 230 18.45 13.69 24.28
C GLU A 230 18.00 14.49 23.05
N TYR A 231 17.93 13.85 21.85
CA TYR A 231 17.51 14.50 20.62
C TYR A 231 16.01 14.81 20.58
N HIS A 232 15.17 13.96 21.17
CA HIS A 232 13.71 14.11 21.15
C HIS A 232 13.15 14.82 22.39
N GLY A 233 13.99 15.15 23.38
CA GLY A 233 13.57 15.86 24.59
C GLY A 233 12.54 15.07 25.40
N LEU A 234 12.61 13.75 25.41
CA LEU A 234 11.67 12.89 26.12
C LEU A 234 11.91 12.98 27.63
N THR A 235 11.02 13.65 28.32
CA THR A 235 10.80 13.47 29.76
C THR A 235 9.77 12.37 29.98
N GLU A 236 9.93 11.55 31.02
CA GLU A 236 9.17 10.32 31.33
C GLU A 236 7.66 10.50 31.62
N THR A 237 6.94 11.31 30.87
CA THR A 237 5.49 11.44 31.04
C THR A 237 4.77 10.98 29.76
N THR A 238 4.63 9.66 29.64
CA THR A 238 3.67 9.08 28.69
C THR A 238 2.28 9.22 29.30
N GLU A 239 1.57 10.30 29.00
CA GLU A 239 0.13 10.37 29.29
C GLU A 239 -0.54 9.19 28.59
N LYS A 240 -1.35 8.44 29.36
CA LYS A 240 -2.16 7.35 28.80
C LYS A 240 -3.21 7.96 27.89
N THR A 241 -2.97 7.94 26.60
CA THR A 241 -3.88 8.46 25.59
C THR A 241 -5.13 7.57 25.54
N ASN A 242 -6.29 8.12 25.90
CA ASN A 242 -7.56 7.40 25.81
C ASN A 242 -8.08 7.48 24.36
N VAL A 243 -7.84 6.42 23.57
CA VAL A 243 -8.23 6.34 22.15
C VAL A 243 -9.74 6.56 21.96
N VAL A 244 -10.58 6.09 22.88
CA VAL A 244 -12.03 6.27 22.80
C VAL A 244 -12.42 7.74 22.90
N GLU A 245 -11.75 8.50 23.76
CA GLU A 245 -11.97 9.93 23.93
C GLU A 245 -11.52 10.71 22.69
N ILE A 246 -10.38 10.35 22.11
CA ILE A 246 -9.90 10.93 20.84
C ILE A 246 -10.90 10.70 19.71
N ILE A 247 -11.46 9.50 19.57
CA ILE A 247 -12.48 9.21 18.55
C ILE A 247 -13.74 10.04 18.78
N LYS A 248 -14.21 10.19 20.03
CA LYS A 248 -15.41 10.99 20.34
C LYS A 248 -15.21 12.47 20.02
N ASN A 249 -14.00 12.98 20.20
CA ASN A 249 -13.64 14.36 19.96
C ASN A 249 -13.09 14.60 18.54
N ALA A 250 -13.10 13.59 17.67
CA ALA A 250 -12.58 13.71 16.32
C ALA A 250 -13.28 14.82 15.52
N PRO A 251 -12.54 15.67 14.81
CA PRO A 251 -13.11 16.76 14.03
C PRO A 251 -14.06 16.22 12.95
N LYS A 252 -15.09 17.00 12.62
CA LYS A 252 -16.08 16.59 11.58
C LYS A 252 -15.44 16.21 10.25
N VAL A 253 -14.30 16.83 9.92
CA VAL A 253 -13.49 16.51 8.74
C VAL A 253 -13.02 15.06 8.75
N PHE A 254 -12.62 14.50 9.88
CA PHE A 254 -12.20 13.10 10.01
C PHE A 254 -13.30 12.13 9.52
N TRP A 255 -14.55 12.37 9.89
CA TRP A 255 -15.69 11.52 9.51
C TRP A 255 -16.11 11.73 8.06
N THR A 256 -16.14 12.97 7.57
CA THR A 256 -16.52 13.26 6.19
C THR A 256 -15.48 12.76 5.19
N LEU A 257 -14.19 12.85 5.51
CA LEU A 257 -13.12 12.22 4.75
C LEU A 257 -13.26 10.69 4.76
N GLY A 258 -13.60 10.11 5.92
CA GLY A 258 -13.84 8.68 6.05
C GLY A 258 -14.92 8.16 5.11
N ILE A 259 -16.01 8.92 4.91
CA ILE A 259 -17.06 8.55 3.94
C ILE A 259 -16.51 8.49 2.53
N VAL A 260 -15.74 9.50 2.09
CA VAL A 260 -15.13 9.51 0.75
C VAL A 260 -14.17 8.33 0.60
N GLN A 261 -13.29 8.13 1.60
CA GLN A 261 -12.33 7.04 1.61
C GLN A 261 -12.99 5.66 1.55
N PHE A 262 -14.15 5.51 2.22
CA PHE A 262 -14.92 4.26 2.18
C PHE A 262 -15.24 3.84 0.74
N PHE A 263 -15.78 4.74 -0.07
CA PHE A 263 -16.15 4.44 -1.45
C PHE A 263 -14.90 4.20 -2.34
N CYS A 264 -13.85 4.99 -2.15
CA CYS A 264 -12.63 4.87 -2.92
C CYS A 264 -11.92 3.53 -2.68
N TRP A 265 -11.69 3.16 -1.42
CA TRP A 265 -10.99 1.92 -1.08
C TRP A 265 -11.82 0.68 -1.40
N ALA A 266 -13.14 0.74 -1.25
CA ALA A 266 -14.04 -0.33 -1.69
C ALA A 266 -13.96 -0.54 -3.22
N GLY A 267 -13.86 0.54 -4.00
CA GLY A 267 -13.71 0.47 -5.45
C GLY A 267 -12.39 -0.17 -5.89
N PHE A 268 -11.25 0.24 -5.31
CA PHE A 268 -9.95 -0.37 -5.61
C PHE A 268 -9.86 -1.83 -5.14
N GLN A 269 -10.55 -2.19 -4.05
CA GLN A 269 -10.63 -3.58 -3.60
C GLN A 269 -11.19 -4.50 -4.68
N TYR A 270 -12.23 -4.08 -5.40
CA TYR A 270 -12.76 -4.85 -6.52
C TYR A 270 -11.81 -4.89 -7.72
N LEU A 271 -11.02 -3.84 -7.97
CA LEU A 271 -9.99 -3.87 -9.01
C LEU A 271 -8.95 -4.96 -8.72
N TRP A 272 -8.44 -5.02 -7.52
CA TRP A 272 -7.45 -6.04 -7.15
C TRP A 272 -8.02 -7.45 -7.16
N THR A 273 -9.28 -7.60 -6.75
CA THR A 273 -9.94 -8.91 -6.68
C THR A 273 -10.30 -9.43 -8.06
N TYR A 274 -10.89 -8.61 -8.91
CA TYR A 274 -11.53 -9.02 -10.16
C TYR A 274 -10.85 -8.47 -11.42
N GLY A 275 -9.88 -7.55 -11.29
CA GLY A 275 -9.28 -6.87 -12.44
C GLY A 275 -8.57 -7.79 -13.43
N THR A 276 -7.78 -8.75 -12.96
CA THR A 276 -7.10 -9.71 -13.85
C THR A 276 -8.12 -10.53 -14.64
N GLY A 277 -9.16 -11.03 -13.97
CA GLY A 277 -10.22 -11.79 -14.63
C GLY A 277 -11.05 -10.94 -15.60
N THR A 278 -11.32 -9.67 -15.26
CA THR A 278 -11.97 -8.72 -16.16
C THR A 278 -11.16 -8.48 -17.43
N VAL A 279 -9.85 -8.29 -17.30
CA VAL A 279 -8.95 -8.13 -18.44
C VAL A 279 -8.93 -9.40 -19.29
N ALA A 280 -8.90 -10.58 -18.65
CA ALA A 280 -8.91 -11.87 -19.35
C ALA A 280 -10.22 -12.10 -20.11
N ASP A 281 -11.35 -11.79 -19.49
CA ASP A 281 -12.68 -11.96 -20.11
C ASP A 281 -12.88 -10.98 -21.26
N ASN A 282 -12.66 -9.70 -21.03
CA ASN A 282 -12.95 -8.65 -22.00
C ASN A 282 -11.99 -8.65 -23.22
N ILE A 283 -10.69 -8.90 -23.00
CA ILE A 283 -9.65 -8.71 -24.05
C ILE A 283 -9.19 -10.04 -24.65
N TRP A 284 -9.13 -11.11 -23.86
CA TRP A 284 -8.72 -12.45 -24.32
C TRP A 284 -9.87 -13.44 -24.42
N HIS A 285 -11.08 -13.02 -24.10
CA HIS A 285 -12.30 -13.83 -24.20
C HIS A 285 -12.17 -15.18 -23.50
N THR A 286 -11.60 -15.18 -22.28
CA THR A 286 -11.39 -16.37 -21.49
C THR A 286 -11.65 -16.15 -20.02
N THR A 287 -12.33 -17.11 -19.40
CA THR A 287 -12.49 -17.22 -17.93
C THR A 287 -11.68 -18.40 -17.36
N ASN A 288 -11.02 -19.18 -18.25
CA ASN A 288 -10.23 -20.34 -17.83
C ASN A 288 -8.85 -19.91 -17.32
N ALA A 289 -8.69 -19.88 -16.02
CA ALA A 289 -7.46 -19.46 -15.34
C ALA A 289 -6.22 -20.33 -15.67
N SER A 290 -6.39 -21.55 -16.16
CA SER A 290 -5.30 -22.43 -16.60
C SER A 290 -4.88 -22.21 -18.06
N SER A 291 -5.59 -21.36 -18.81
CA SER A 291 -5.28 -21.10 -20.21
C SER A 291 -4.09 -20.14 -20.36
N GLY A 292 -3.34 -20.30 -21.46
CA GLY A 292 -2.29 -19.36 -21.85
C GLY A 292 -2.81 -17.93 -22.07
N ALA A 293 -4.05 -17.80 -22.55
CA ALA A 293 -4.73 -16.52 -22.73
C ALA A 293 -4.96 -15.79 -21.40
N PHE A 294 -5.42 -16.51 -20.36
CA PHE A 294 -5.55 -15.93 -19.02
C PHE A 294 -4.19 -15.51 -18.44
N GLN A 295 -3.16 -16.31 -18.65
CA GLN A 295 -1.83 -15.99 -18.18
C GLN A 295 -1.24 -14.77 -18.94
N ALA A 296 -1.53 -14.59 -20.22
CA ALA A 296 -1.19 -13.40 -20.98
C ALA A 296 -1.93 -12.16 -20.47
N ALA A 297 -3.22 -12.31 -20.11
CA ALA A 297 -3.99 -11.24 -19.48
C ALA A 297 -3.41 -10.82 -18.13
N GLY A 298 -2.92 -11.78 -17.32
CA GLY A 298 -2.23 -11.48 -16.06
C GLY A 298 -0.94 -10.68 -16.26
N ASN A 299 -0.14 -11.00 -17.27
CA ASN A 299 1.04 -10.20 -17.64
C ASN A 299 0.64 -8.79 -18.07
N TRP A 300 -0.43 -8.66 -18.85
CA TRP A 300 -0.94 -7.36 -19.27
C TRP A 300 -1.47 -6.54 -18.09
N PHE A 301 -2.14 -7.18 -17.13
CA PHE A 301 -2.56 -6.50 -15.90
C PHE A 301 -1.38 -5.93 -15.11
N GLY A 302 -0.25 -6.61 -15.07
CA GLY A 302 1.00 -6.09 -14.51
C GLY A 302 1.50 -4.84 -15.26
N VAL A 303 1.46 -4.86 -16.61
CA VAL A 303 1.78 -3.66 -17.42
C VAL A 303 0.83 -2.51 -17.12
N LEU A 304 -0.46 -2.78 -17.02
CA LEU A 304 -1.48 -1.79 -16.67
C LEU A 304 -1.22 -1.19 -15.28
N SER A 305 -0.87 -1.99 -14.28
CA SER A 305 -0.53 -1.52 -12.93
C SER A 305 0.74 -0.64 -12.93
N SER A 306 1.69 -0.89 -13.83
CA SER A 306 2.86 -0.02 -14.01
C SER A 306 2.46 1.32 -14.63
N ILE A 307 1.55 1.32 -15.61
CA ILE A 307 0.99 2.55 -16.21
C ILE A 307 0.26 3.37 -15.15
N GLU A 308 -0.54 2.72 -14.30
CA GLU A 308 -1.21 3.36 -13.15
C GLU A 308 -0.20 4.07 -12.25
N THR A 309 0.87 3.38 -11.84
CA THR A 309 1.90 3.93 -10.96
C THR A 309 2.60 5.13 -11.61
N ILE A 310 2.94 5.05 -12.89
CA ILE A 310 3.58 6.16 -13.62
C ILE A 310 2.63 7.36 -13.71
N ALA A 311 1.37 7.13 -14.05
CA ALA A 311 0.35 8.18 -14.11
C ALA A 311 0.14 8.83 -12.73
N ALA A 312 0.15 8.05 -11.65
CA ALA A 312 0.06 8.53 -10.28
C ALA A 312 1.25 9.45 -9.92
N ILE A 313 2.47 9.10 -10.32
CA ILE A 313 3.66 9.94 -10.09
C ILE A 313 3.50 11.29 -10.81
N ILE A 314 3.13 11.26 -12.09
CA ILE A 314 2.98 12.48 -12.89
C ILE A 314 1.89 13.38 -12.31
N TRP A 315 0.72 12.83 -11.97
CA TRP A 315 -0.37 13.58 -11.39
C TRP A 315 -0.07 14.07 -9.97
N GLY A 316 0.72 13.32 -9.21
CA GLY A 316 1.22 13.72 -7.90
C GLY A 316 2.00 15.04 -7.94
N LEU A 317 2.80 15.27 -8.99
CA LEU A 317 3.50 16.54 -9.21
C LEU A 317 2.53 17.71 -9.47
N VAL A 318 1.35 17.44 -10.05
CA VAL A 318 0.30 18.43 -10.23
C VAL A 318 -0.39 18.73 -8.90
N ILE A 319 -0.75 17.69 -8.16
CA ILE A 319 -1.41 17.81 -6.84
C ILE A 319 -0.55 18.62 -5.86
N SER A 320 0.78 18.42 -5.87
CA SER A 320 1.69 19.14 -4.96
C SER A 320 1.67 20.66 -5.13
N ARG A 321 1.13 21.17 -6.23
CA ARG A 321 0.99 22.61 -6.53
C ARG A 321 -0.40 23.16 -6.25
N LEU A 322 -1.32 22.35 -5.75
CA LEU A 322 -2.70 22.79 -5.51
C LEU A 322 -2.79 23.69 -4.27
N SER A 323 -3.55 24.76 -4.40
CA SER A 323 -3.94 25.61 -3.27
C SER A 323 -5.17 25.06 -2.53
N ASN A 324 -5.44 25.56 -1.32
CA ASN A 324 -6.63 25.18 -0.56
C ASN A 324 -7.94 25.37 -1.35
N LYS A 325 -8.03 26.41 -2.20
CA LYS A 325 -9.22 26.70 -3.01
C LYS A 325 -9.45 25.70 -4.15
N THR A 326 -8.37 25.13 -4.71
CA THR A 326 -8.43 24.20 -5.86
C THR A 326 -8.42 22.74 -5.45
N ARG A 327 -8.14 22.42 -4.19
CA ARG A 327 -7.97 21.06 -3.67
C ARG A 327 -9.24 20.22 -3.79
N LYS A 328 -10.40 20.73 -3.34
CA LYS A 328 -11.68 20.00 -3.43
C LYS A 328 -12.13 19.74 -4.88
N PRO A 329 -12.14 20.75 -5.78
CA PRO A 329 -12.42 20.50 -7.18
C PRO A 329 -11.48 19.46 -7.81
N ALA A 330 -10.18 19.51 -7.50
CA ALA A 330 -9.21 18.54 -7.98
C ALA A 330 -9.46 17.12 -7.41
N TYR A 331 -9.88 17.05 -6.14
CA TYR A 331 -10.27 15.76 -5.51
C TYR A 331 -11.48 15.17 -6.24
N THR A 332 -12.54 15.93 -6.42
CA THR A 332 -13.73 15.50 -7.15
C THR A 332 -13.41 15.08 -8.58
N LEU A 333 -12.62 15.90 -9.32
CA LEU A 333 -12.20 15.58 -10.68
C LEU A 333 -11.41 14.28 -10.75
N GLY A 334 -10.42 14.08 -9.86
CA GLY A 334 -9.62 12.86 -9.82
C GLY A 334 -10.47 11.61 -9.59
N LEU A 335 -11.47 11.67 -8.70
CA LEU A 335 -12.37 10.56 -8.46
C LEU A 335 -13.31 10.29 -9.64
N PHE A 336 -13.83 11.33 -10.31
CA PHE A 336 -14.65 11.13 -11.51
C PHE A 336 -13.84 10.58 -12.69
N LEU A 337 -12.58 11.00 -12.86
CA LEU A 337 -11.67 10.39 -13.83
C LEU A 337 -11.45 8.90 -13.51
N GLY A 338 -11.31 8.56 -12.21
CA GLY A 338 -11.27 7.17 -11.76
C GLY A 338 -12.54 6.39 -12.11
N ALA A 339 -13.71 6.99 -11.92
CA ALA A 339 -14.99 6.38 -12.30
C ALA A 339 -15.05 6.09 -13.81
N VAL A 340 -14.59 7.03 -14.63
CA VAL A 340 -14.47 6.83 -16.09
C VAL A 340 -13.48 5.71 -16.40
N GLY A 341 -12.33 5.65 -15.71
CA GLY A 341 -11.34 4.59 -15.85
C GLY A 341 -11.93 3.21 -15.54
N PHE A 342 -12.65 3.05 -14.44
CA PHE A 342 -13.32 1.80 -14.08
C PHE A 342 -14.40 1.43 -15.11
N PHE A 343 -15.21 2.38 -15.55
CA PHE A 343 -16.21 2.15 -16.58
C PHE A 343 -15.57 1.66 -17.89
N MET A 344 -14.50 2.33 -18.35
CA MET A 344 -13.76 1.93 -19.55
C MET A 344 -13.19 0.52 -19.40
N LEU A 345 -12.58 0.19 -18.26
CA LEU A 345 -12.02 -1.15 -18.01
C LEU A 345 -13.09 -2.23 -18.01
N SER A 346 -14.26 -1.95 -17.45
CA SER A 346 -15.36 -2.93 -17.36
C SER A 346 -16.00 -3.26 -18.73
N THR A 347 -15.86 -2.39 -19.72
CA THR A 347 -16.56 -2.52 -21.01
C THR A 347 -15.64 -2.74 -22.20
N THR A 348 -14.32 -2.52 -22.06
CA THR A 348 -13.41 -2.52 -23.22
C THR A 348 -12.86 -3.88 -23.57
N GLY A 349 -12.88 -4.24 -24.87
CA GLY A 349 -12.11 -5.34 -25.46
C GLY A 349 -10.74 -4.92 -26.01
N SER A 350 -10.32 -3.65 -25.81
CA SER A 350 -9.09 -3.10 -26.40
C SER A 350 -7.98 -2.94 -25.38
N LYS A 351 -6.78 -3.42 -25.70
CA LYS A 351 -5.56 -3.18 -24.87
C LYS A 351 -5.25 -1.69 -24.72
N THR A 352 -5.39 -0.92 -25.80
CA THR A 352 -5.10 0.52 -25.77
C THR A 352 -6.07 1.26 -24.86
N VAL A 353 -7.37 0.94 -24.93
CA VAL A 353 -8.38 1.56 -24.07
C VAL A 353 -8.18 1.13 -22.61
N SER A 354 -7.79 -0.13 -22.35
CA SER A 354 -7.45 -0.57 -21.00
C SER A 354 -6.21 0.16 -20.43
N ALA A 355 -5.21 0.45 -21.27
CA ALA A 355 -4.06 1.25 -20.86
C ALA A 355 -4.48 2.69 -20.50
N LEU A 356 -5.33 3.32 -21.29
CA LEU A 356 -5.88 4.63 -21.00
C LEU A 356 -6.73 4.63 -19.71
N SER A 357 -7.52 3.57 -19.48
CA SER A 357 -8.27 3.42 -18.23
C SER A 357 -7.35 3.44 -17.01
N PHE A 358 -6.19 2.76 -17.07
CA PHE A 358 -5.24 2.73 -15.96
C PHE A 358 -4.45 4.04 -15.78
N VAL A 359 -4.32 4.87 -16.82
CA VAL A 359 -3.88 6.27 -16.64
C VAL A 359 -4.86 7.03 -15.77
N LEU A 360 -6.16 6.92 -16.04
CA LEU A 360 -7.21 7.57 -15.25
C LEU A 360 -7.29 7.01 -13.83
N LEU A 361 -7.11 5.71 -13.65
CA LEU A 361 -7.04 5.07 -12.34
C LEU A 361 -5.81 5.54 -11.55
N GLY A 362 -4.66 5.76 -12.19
CA GLY A 362 -3.47 6.33 -11.54
C GLY A 362 -3.69 7.75 -11.04
N ILE A 363 -4.40 8.58 -11.81
CA ILE A 363 -4.84 9.91 -11.37
C ILE A 363 -5.71 9.79 -10.12
N ALA A 364 -6.70 8.90 -10.14
CA ALA A 364 -7.59 8.67 -9.00
C ALA A 364 -6.84 8.13 -7.79
N TRP A 365 -5.92 7.18 -7.99
CA TRP A 365 -5.12 6.56 -6.95
C TRP A 365 -4.34 7.57 -6.12
N VAL A 366 -3.54 8.43 -6.76
CA VAL A 366 -2.77 9.42 -6.01
C VAL A 366 -3.66 10.51 -5.43
N THR A 367 -4.76 10.85 -6.10
CA THR A 367 -5.72 11.84 -5.59
C THR A 367 -6.35 11.37 -4.28
N MET A 368 -6.82 10.12 -4.19
CA MET A 368 -7.42 9.58 -2.99
C MET A 368 -6.40 9.27 -1.87
N ASN A 369 -5.11 9.16 -2.21
CA ASN A 369 -4.06 8.93 -1.22
C ASN A 369 -3.41 10.23 -0.72
N ALA A 370 -3.31 11.29 -1.51
CA ALA A 370 -2.61 12.51 -1.11
C ALA A 370 -3.54 13.56 -0.49
N ILE A 371 -4.65 13.86 -1.16
CA ILE A 371 -5.51 14.99 -0.76
C ILE A 371 -6.17 14.79 0.62
N PRO A 372 -6.73 13.62 0.96
CA PRO A 372 -7.36 13.41 2.27
C PRO A 372 -6.41 13.61 3.45
N PHE A 373 -5.18 13.11 3.31
CA PHE A 373 -4.18 13.28 4.37
C PHE A 373 -3.81 14.75 4.56
N THR A 374 -3.69 15.51 3.47
CA THR A 374 -3.43 16.96 3.55
C THR A 374 -4.59 17.71 4.21
N ILE A 375 -5.84 17.37 3.86
CA ILE A 375 -7.02 18.00 4.49
C ILE A 375 -7.10 17.65 5.98
N LEU A 376 -6.84 16.38 6.32
CA LEU A 376 -6.88 15.92 7.70
C LEU A 376 -5.81 16.61 8.56
N THR A 377 -4.56 16.63 8.11
CA THR A 377 -3.45 17.24 8.87
C THR A 377 -3.66 18.74 9.08
N ASN A 378 -4.25 19.45 8.13
CA ASN A 378 -4.57 20.86 8.29
C ASN A 378 -5.71 21.14 9.29
N ALA A 379 -6.52 20.14 9.61
CA ALA A 379 -7.63 20.24 10.55
C ALA A 379 -7.30 19.76 11.97
N LEU A 380 -6.09 19.23 12.19
CA LEU A 380 -5.62 18.76 13.49
C LEU A 380 -4.82 19.86 14.19
N ASP A 381 -4.80 19.81 15.52
CA ASP A 381 -4.18 20.83 16.39
C ASP A 381 -2.72 20.52 16.78
N GLY A 382 -2.14 19.46 16.25
CA GLY A 382 -0.78 19.01 16.53
C GLY A 382 -0.65 18.11 17.76
N MET A 383 -1.61 18.11 18.68
CA MET A 383 -1.48 17.40 19.98
C MET A 383 -1.63 15.88 19.86
N HIS A 384 -2.47 15.38 18.91
CA HIS A 384 -2.77 13.96 18.73
C HIS A 384 -2.67 13.51 17.27
N ASP A 385 -1.94 14.23 16.44
CA ASP A 385 -1.88 14.00 14.97
C ASP A 385 -1.52 12.56 14.62
N GLY A 386 -0.50 12.00 15.28
CA GLY A 386 -0.08 10.62 15.06
C GLY A 386 -1.19 9.60 15.37
N THR A 387 -1.98 9.84 16.41
CA THR A 387 -3.10 8.97 16.78
C THR A 387 -4.24 9.08 15.76
N TYR A 388 -4.59 10.31 15.33
CA TYR A 388 -5.60 10.51 14.29
C TYR A 388 -5.19 9.89 12.95
N MET A 389 -3.91 10.02 12.56
CA MET A 389 -3.38 9.39 11.35
C MET A 389 -3.44 7.86 11.43
N GLY A 390 -3.12 7.29 12.60
CA GLY A 390 -3.28 5.85 12.85
C GLY A 390 -4.73 5.39 12.78
N LEU A 391 -5.65 6.14 13.39
CA LEU A 391 -7.09 5.87 13.34
C LEU A 391 -7.64 6.04 11.91
N PHE A 392 -7.10 6.98 11.13
CA PHE A 392 -7.50 7.18 9.75
C PHE A 392 -7.19 5.98 8.86
N ASN A 393 -6.18 5.17 9.21
CA ASN A 393 -5.91 3.90 8.53
C ASN A 393 -7.09 2.91 8.61
N THR A 394 -7.98 3.05 9.59
CA THR A 394 -9.22 2.26 9.66
C THR A 394 -10.12 2.56 8.46
N TRP A 395 -10.18 3.83 7.99
CA TRP A 395 -10.92 4.23 6.79
C TRP A 395 -10.29 3.74 5.48
N ILE A 396 -9.08 3.17 5.57
CA ILE A 396 -8.40 2.47 4.46
C ILE A 396 -8.75 0.99 4.48
N CYS A 397 -8.56 0.33 5.62
CA CYS A 397 -8.66 -1.12 5.74
C CYS A 397 -10.11 -1.62 5.85
N LEU A 398 -10.95 -0.96 6.65
CA LEU A 398 -12.33 -1.39 6.89
C LEU A 398 -13.19 -1.44 5.61
N PRO A 399 -13.15 -0.43 4.71
CA PRO A 399 -13.89 -0.49 3.46
C PRO A 399 -13.48 -1.65 2.55
N GLN A 400 -12.21 -2.00 2.52
CA GLN A 400 -11.68 -3.13 1.76
C GLN A 400 -12.23 -4.46 2.30
N ILE A 401 -12.28 -4.62 3.62
CA ILE A 401 -12.86 -5.80 4.27
C ILE A 401 -14.35 -5.89 3.95
N ILE A 402 -15.09 -4.79 4.11
CA ILE A 402 -16.54 -4.75 3.83
C ILE A 402 -16.81 -5.05 2.36
N ALA A 403 -16.08 -4.43 1.42
CA ALA A 403 -16.21 -4.70 0.00
C ALA A 403 -15.96 -6.17 -0.33
N SER A 404 -14.92 -6.77 0.26
CA SER A 404 -14.62 -8.19 0.09
C SER A 404 -15.75 -9.08 0.61
N ILE A 405 -16.35 -8.77 1.75
CA ILE A 405 -17.52 -9.50 2.29
C ILE A 405 -18.73 -9.30 1.38
N MET A 406 -19.00 -8.08 0.96
CA MET A 406 -20.12 -7.78 0.06
C MET A 406 -20.00 -8.48 -1.29
N SER A 407 -18.79 -8.78 -1.73
CA SER A 407 -18.56 -9.47 -3.01
C SER A 407 -19.22 -10.85 -3.07
N PHE A 408 -19.38 -11.56 -1.94
CA PHE A 408 -20.07 -12.84 -1.87
C PHE A 408 -21.54 -12.76 -2.32
N ALA A 409 -22.20 -11.64 -2.05
CA ALA A 409 -23.57 -11.40 -2.49
C ALA A 409 -23.61 -10.72 -3.86
N LEU A 410 -22.78 -9.73 -4.09
CA LEU A 410 -22.80 -8.91 -5.30
C LEU A 410 -22.39 -9.70 -6.56
N TYR A 411 -21.36 -10.54 -6.46
CA TYR A 411 -20.86 -11.29 -7.61
C TYR A 411 -21.92 -12.21 -8.24
N PRO A 412 -22.64 -13.07 -7.46
CA PRO A 412 -23.74 -13.85 -8.01
C PRO A 412 -24.92 -13.00 -8.51
N LEU A 413 -25.29 -11.93 -7.79
CA LEU A 413 -26.37 -11.02 -8.18
C LEU A 413 -26.10 -10.35 -9.54
N LEU A 414 -24.84 -10.14 -9.88
CA LEU A 414 -24.40 -9.52 -11.12
C LEU A 414 -24.10 -10.54 -12.25
N GLY A 415 -24.60 -11.76 -12.10
CA GLY A 415 -24.51 -12.80 -13.12
C GLY A 415 -23.15 -13.51 -13.18
N ASN A 416 -22.38 -13.50 -12.10
CA ASN A 416 -21.06 -14.13 -12.00
C ASN A 416 -20.05 -13.62 -13.05
N GLN A 417 -20.08 -12.32 -13.34
CA GLN A 417 -19.19 -11.68 -14.31
C GLN A 417 -18.26 -10.69 -13.62
N MET A 418 -16.95 -10.90 -13.78
CA MET A 418 -15.94 -10.04 -13.17
C MET A 418 -15.98 -8.59 -13.69
N PRO A 419 -16.24 -8.32 -15.00
CA PRO A 419 -16.41 -6.96 -15.49
C PRO A 419 -17.51 -6.16 -14.78
N HIS A 420 -18.59 -6.82 -14.35
CA HIS A 420 -19.67 -6.15 -13.62
C HIS A 420 -19.23 -5.71 -12.22
N MET A 421 -18.32 -6.43 -11.57
CA MET A 421 -17.73 -5.99 -10.29
C MET A 421 -16.87 -4.73 -10.46
N ILE A 422 -16.17 -4.62 -11.60
CA ILE A 422 -15.42 -3.38 -11.93
C ILE A 422 -16.37 -2.22 -12.25
N MET A 423 -17.55 -2.50 -12.82
CA MET A 423 -18.58 -1.48 -13.02
C MET A 423 -19.10 -0.92 -11.69
N ILE A 424 -19.24 -1.74 -10.64
CA ILE A 424 -19.56 -1.24 -9.29
C ILE A 424 -18.50 -0.28 -8.80
N SER A 425 -17.20 -0.53 -9.05
CA SER A 425 -16.14 0.42 -8.69
C SER A 425 -16.35 1.79 -9.32
N ALA A 426 -16.81 1.86 -10.57
CA ALA A 426 -17.16 3.13 -11.20
C ALA A 426 -18.26 3.87 -10.43
N VAL A 427 -19.32 3.15 -10.04
CA VAL A 427 -20.43 3.72 -9.25
C VAL A 427 -19.92 4.22 -7.89
N LEU A 428 -19.11 3.42 -7.19
CA LEU A 428 -18.53 3.81 -5.90
C LEU A 428 -17.67 5.08 -6.02
N PHE A 429 -16.90 5.22 -7.10
CA PHE A 429 -16.10 6.41 -7.36
C PHE A 429 -16.94 7.66 -7.68
N ILE A 430 -18.08 7.50 -8.35
CA ILE A 430 -19.04 8.59 -8.53
C ILE A 430 -19.59 9.04 -7.18
N ILE A 431 -20.03 8.10 -6.33
CA ILE A 431 -20.56 8.40 -5.00
C ILE A 431 -19.46 9.05 -4.14
N GLY A 432 -18.24 8.52 -4.18
CA GLY A 432 -17.08 9.10 -3.50
C GLY A 432 -16.82 10.55 -3.95
N GLY A 433 -16.81 10.80 -5.26
CA GLY A 433 -16.59 12.13 -5.83
C GLY A 433 -17.67 13.15 -5.44
N LEU A 434 -18.94 12.72 -5.40
CA LEU A 434 -20.04 13.55 -4.90
C LEU A 434 -19.91 13.81 -3.39
N SER A 435 -19.45 12.82 -2.64
CA SER A 435 -19.27 12.93 -1.18
C SER A 435 -18.17 13.91 -0.77
N VAL A 436 -17.24 14.27 -1.65
CA VAL A 436 -16.19 15.28 -1.40
C VAL A 436 -16.82 16.63 -1.00
N TRP A 437 -17.98 16.96 -1.51
CA TRP A 437 -18.65 18.24 -1.24
C TRP A 437 -19.21 18.36 0.19
N PHE A 438 -19.36 17.23 0.91
CA PHE A 438 -19.69 17.25 2.34
C PHE A 438 -18.51 17.65 3.23
N ILE A 439 -17.26 17.60 2.73
CA ILE A 439 -16.08 17.99 3.49
C ILE A 439 -16.12 19.50 3.69
N LYS A 440 -16.09 19.94 4.93
CA LYS A 440 -15.87 21.35 5.29
C LYS A 440 -14.43 21.47 5.77
N GLU A 441 -13.57 22.06 4.95
CA GLU A 441 -12.19 22.32 5.34
C GLU A 441 -12.18 23.37 6.46
N THR A 442 -11.68 22.99 7.62
CA THR A 442 -11.36 23.89 8.72
C THR A 442 -9.84 23.92 8.83
N SER A 443 -9.21 25.06 8.61
CA SER A 443 -7.81 25.25 9.01
C SER A 443 -7.79 25.73 10.44
N VAL A 444 -7.15 24.97 11.32
CA VAL A 444 -6.71 25.51 12.60
C VAL A 444 -5.55 26.45 12.25
N GLU A 445 -5.69 27.75 12.51
CA GLU A 445 -4.58 28.68 12.44
C GLU A 445 -3.57 28.19 13.51
N HIS A 446 -2.51 27.55 13.05
CA HIS A 446 -1.34 27.33 13.86
C HIS A 446 -0.76 28.73 14.11
N GLY A 447 -1.01 29.26 15.28
CA GLY A 447 -0.54 30.57 15.66
C GLY A 447 0.94 30.70 15.31
N ASP A 448 1.27 31.67 14.48
CA ASP A 448 2.62 32.14 14.23
C ASP A 448 3.29 32.49 15.56
N SER A 449 3.83 31.50 16.24
CA SER A 449 4.73 31.69 17.36
C SER A 449 6.15 31.69 16.82
N VAL A 450 6.60 32.93 16.58
CA VAL A 450 8.00 33.37 16.55
C VAL A 450 8.76 33.15 15.23
N ARG A 451 8.88 34.27 14.53
CA ARG A 451 9.98 34.59 13.61
C ARG A 451 11.36 34.37 14.21
#